data_19125046f64cf568a31fecf603603a7f
#
_entry.id   19125046f64cf568a31fecf603603a7f
#
_cell.length_a   1.000
_cell.length_b   1.000
_cell.length_c   1.000
_cell.angle_alpha   90.00
_cell.angle_beta   90.00
_cell.angle_gamma   90.00
#
_symmetry.space_group_name_H-M   'P 1'
#
loop_
_entity.id
_entity.type
_entity.pdbx_description
1 polymer ?
#
loop_
_entity_poly.entity_id
_entity_poly.type
_entity_poly.pdbx_seq_one_letter_code
_entity_poly.pdbx_strand_id
1 'polypeptide(L)'
;MIAAAHEADIDADTVTGPSSLQLKVAEAIMRAHFEMGLDISHPDVLIGCAQDIGMEPELAAHAVGDEEWASHVYSDFQVAMHMGVAAVPTYVFDAQFLVDGHQTTTAFTNILATAWEQSRKDRA
;
A
#
# COMPACT_ATOMS: atom_id res chain seq x y z
N MET A 1 -0.62 -5.56 9.27
CA MET A 1 -2.07 -5.25 9.13
C MET A 1 -2.48 -5.08 7.66
N ILE A 2 -2.00 -4.07 6.92
CA ILE A 2 -2.41 -3.84 5.51
C ILE A 2 -2.05 -5.02 4.61
N ALA A 3 -0.89 -5.64 4.78
CA ALA A 3 -0.47 -6.82 4.03
C ALA A 3 -1.37 -8.04 4.32
N ALA A 4 -1.72 -8.27 5.58
CA ALA A 4 -2.66 -9.33 5.95
C ALA A 4 -4.06 -9.13 5.34
N ALA A 5 -4.54 -7.88 5.28
CA ALA A 5 -5.77 -7.56 4.61
C ALA A 5 -5.71 -7.81 3.10
N HIS A 6 -4.54 -7.58 2.48
CA HIS A 6 -4.32 -7.88 1.06
C HIS A 6 -4.41 -9.38 0.77
N GLU A 7 -3.82 -10.23 1.60
CA GLU A 7 -3.95 -11.69 1.44
C GLU A 7 -5.40 -12.15 1.59
N ALA A 8 -6.13 -11.62 2.56
CA ALA A 8 -7.54 -11.91 2.70
C ALA A 8 -8.38 -11.48 1.47
N ASP A 9 -8.01 -10.36 0.82
CA ASP A 9 -8.63 -9.93 -0.44
C ASP A 9 -8.32 -10.91 -1.58
N ILE A 10 -7.10 -11.45 -1.65
CA ILE A 10 -6.72 -12.47 -2.65
C ILE A 10 -7.58 -13.72 -2.47
N ASP A 11 -7.70 -14.23 -1.25
CA ASP A 11 -8.50 -15.41 -0.93
C ASP A 11 -9.99 -15.21 -1.24
N ALA A 12 -10.49 -13.99 -1.08
CA ALA A 12 -11.88 -13.63 -1.37
C ALA A 12 -12.14 -13.13 -2.81
N ASP A 13 -11.10 -13.08 -3.67
CA ASP A 13 -11.14 -12.51 -5.03
C ASP A 13 -11.61 -11.04 -5.07
N THR A 14 -11.23 -10.24 -4.05
CA THR A 14 -11.62 -8.84 -3.86
C THR A 14 -10.45 -7.87 -3.87
N VAL A 15 -9.36 -8.22 -4.53
CA VAL A 15 -8.07 -7.46 -4.52
C VAL A 15 -8.20 -6.01 -4.98
N THR A 16 -9.19 -5.69 -5.82
CA THR A 16 -9.34 -4.37 -6.41
C THR A 16 -10.69 -3.74 -6.15
N GLY A 17 -10.70 -2.40 -6.05
CA GLY A 17 -11.91 -1.62 -5.91
C GLY A 17 -12.26 -1.22 -4.47
N PRO A 18 -13.37 -0.48 -4.29
CA PRO A 18 -13.74 0.09 -2.99
C PRO A 18 -14.16 -0.97 -1.97
N SER A 19 -14.35 -2.21 -2.39
CA SER A 19 -14.69 -3.34 -1.51
C SER A 19 -13.45 -3.99 -0.88
N SER A 20 -12.25 -3.71 -1.39
CA SER A 20 -11.00 -4.26 -0.89
C SER A 20 -10.82 -4.01 0.61
N LEU A 21 -10.55 -5.06 1.34
CA LEU A 21 -10.26 -5.00 2.77
C LEU A 21 -8.95 -4.23 3.03
N GLN A 22 -7.96 -4.42 2.18
CA GLN A 22 -6.70 -3.68 2.22
C GLN A 22 -6.91 -2.17 2.19
N LEU A 23 -7.74 -1.69 1.27
CA LEU A 23 -8.01 -0.26 1.14
C LEU A 23 -8.76 0.29 2.35
N LYS A 24 -9.77 -0.44 2.85
CA LYS A 24 -10.53 -0.07 4.05
C LYS A 24 -9.65 0.00 5.29
N VAL A 25 -8.76 -0.98 5.49
CA VAL A 25 -7.80 -0.98 6.61
C VAL A 25 -6.86 0.22 6.50
N ALA A 26 -6.30 0.50 5.33
CA ALA A 26 -5.42 1.64 5.13
C ALA A 26 -6.13 2.97 5.45
N GLU A 27 -7.36 3.15 4.98
CA GLU A 27 -8.18 4.33 5.28
C GLU A 27 -8.49 4.46 6.77
N ALA A 28 -8.86 3.37 7.44
CA ALA A 28 -9.14 3.37 8.88
C ALA A 28 -7.91 3.75 9.70
N ILE A 29 -6.73 3.24 9.36
CA ILE A 29 -5.47 3.58 10.03
C ILE A 29 -5.10 5.06 9.79
N MET A 30 -5.24 5.54 8.56
CA MET A 30 -4.99 6.95 8.24
C MET A 30 -5.94 7.88 9.00
N ARG A 31 -7.23 7.53 9.10
CA ARG A 31 -8.21 8.28 9.89
C ARG A 31 -7.85 8.28 11.38
N ALA A 32 -7.50 7.13 11.94
CA ALA A 32 -7.08 7.02 13.33
C ALA A 32 -5.92 7.96 13.65
N HIS A 33 -4.92 8.02 12.77
CA HIS A 33 -3.75 8.86 12.97
C HIS A 33 -4.02 10.34 12.71
N PHE A 34 -4.53 10.68 11.53
CA PHE A 34 -4.61 12.09 11.08
C PHE A 34 -5.83 12.84 11.56
N GLU A 35 -6.99 12.17 11.77
CA GLU A 35 -8.22 12.81 12.21
C GLU A 35 -8.46 12.63 13.72
N MET A 36 -8.16 11.44 14.27
CA MET A 36 -8.46 11.13 15.67
C MET A 36 -7.25 11.34 16.60
N GLY A 37 -6.04 11.53 16.05
CA GLY A 37 -4.81 11.74 16.81
C GLY A 37 -4.36 10.51 17.60
N LEU A 38 -4.77 9.31 17.19
CA LEU A 38 -4.41 8.07 17.87
C LEU A 38 -2.99 7.65 17.52
N ASP A 39 -2.32 7.01 18.49
CA ASP A 39 -0.99 6.47 18.28
C ASP A 39 -1.07 5.08 17.61
N ILE A 40 -0.83 5.06 16.30
CA ILE A 40 -0.86 3.84 15.48
C ILE A 40 0.33 2.91 15.70
N SER A 41 1.27 3.23 16.60
CA SER A 41 2.30 2.29 17.05
C SER A 41 1.76 1.27 18.07
N HIS A 42 0.60 1.54 18.67
CA HIS A 42 -0.05 0.66 19.61
C HIS A 42 -0.85 -0.45 18.90
N PRO A 43 -0.57 -1.74 19.20
CA PRO A 43 -1.30 -2.87 18.65
C PRO A 43 -2.82 -2.76 18.75
N ASP A 44 -3.32 -2.37 19.91
CA ASP A 44 -4.76 -2.27 20.17
C ASP A 44 -5.46 -1.25 19.25
N VAL A 45 -4.77 -0.15 18.89
CA VAL A 45 -5.30 0.84 17.94
C VAL A 45 -5.44 0.23 16.54
N LEU A 46 -4.42 -0.50 16.08
CA LEU A 46 -4.44 -1.16 14.78
C LEU A 46 -5.50 -2.26 14.72
N ILE A 47 -5.62 -3.06 15.78
CA ILE A 47 -6.65 -4.11 15.91
C ILE A 47 -8.04 -3.47 15.89
N GLY A 48 -8.25 -2.39 16.63
CA GLY A 48 -9.51 -1.64 16.63
C GLY A 48 -9.88 -1.13 15.24
N CYS A 49 -8.95 -0.51 14.52
CA CYS A 49 -9.17 -0.07 13.13
C CYS A 49 -9.60 -1.20 12.20
N ALA A 50 -8.98 -2.37 12.34
CA ALA A 50 -9.29 -3.54 11.53
C ALA A 50 -10.68 -4.12 11.85
N GLN A 51 -11.03 -4.20 13.13
CA GLN A 51 -12.34 -4.69 13.59
C GLN A 51 -13.48 -3.76 13.15
N ASP A 52 -13.28 -2.45 13.22
CA ASP A 52 -14.29 -1.45 12.83
C ASP A 52 -14.71 -1.57 11.36
N ILE A 53 -13.84 -2.10 10.51
CA ILE A 53 -14.13 -2.30 9.07
C ILE A 53 -14.50 -3.75 8.73
N GLY A 54 -14.65 -4.61 9.73
CA GLY A 54 -15.11 -5.98 9.58
C GLY A 54 -14.02 -7.01 9.27
N MET A 55 -12.76 -6.72 9.56
CA MET A 55 -11.68 -7.71 9.49
C MET A 55 -11.84 -8.70 10.63
N GLU A 56 -11.61 -10.01 10.35
CA GLU A 56 -11.70 -11.05 11.37
C GLU A 56 -10.74 -10.78 12.54
N PRO A 57 -11.22 -10.83 13.79
CA PRO A 57 -10.42 -10.47 14.97
C PRO A 57 -9.12 -11.27 15.12
N GLU A 58 -9.17 -12.56 14.79
CA GLU A 58 -7.99 -13.45 14.85
C GLU A 58 -6.93 -13.04 13.81
N LEU A 59 -7.35 -12.71 12.60
CA LEU A 59 -6.47 -12.22 11.55
C LEU A 59 -5.84 -10.87 11.93
N ALA A 60 -6.63 -9.96 12.51
CA ALA A 60 -6.14 -8.66 12.97
C ALA A 60 -5.10 -8.80 14.09
N ALA A 61 -5.37 -9.65 15.09
CA ALA A 61 -4.45 -9.90 16.20
C ALA A 61 -3.15 -10.57 15.72
N HIS A 62 -3.25 -11.57 14.84
CA HIS A 62 -2.11 -12.25 14.25
C HIS A 62 -1.23 -11.28 13.45
N ALA A 63 -1.83 -10.45 12.62
CA ALA A 63 -1.13 -9.51 11.76
C ALA A 63 -0.28 -8.44 12.50
N VAL A 64 -0.56 -8.19 13.77
CA VAL A 64 0.19 -7.20 14.58
C VAL A 64 1.41 -7.82 15.24
N GLY A 65 1.36 -9.11 15.58
CA GLY A 65 2.40 -9.79 16.35
C GLY A 65 3.32 -10.71 15.54
N ASP A 66 3.08 -10.89 14.26
CA ASP A 66 3.76 -11.88 13.45
C ASP A 66 5.01 -11.29 12.74
N GLU A 67 6.16 -11.95 12.94
CA GLU A 67 7.42 -11.59 12.30
C GLU A 67 7.41 -11.84 10.78
N GLU A 68 6.55 -12.72 10.28
CA GLU A 68 6.41 -12.97 8.84
C GLU A 68 5.92 -11.71 8.11
N TRP A 69 4.88 -11.04 8.65
CA TRP A 69 4.41 -9.77 8.11
C TRP A 69 5.44 -8.64 8.17
N ALA A 70 6.23 -8.60 9.23
CA ALA A 70 7.33 -7.65 9.35
C ALA A 70 8.40 -7.92 8.28
N SER A 71 8.67 -9.19 7.99
CA SER A 71 9.61 -9.60 6.94
C SER A 71 9.12 -9.20 5.54
N HIS A 72 7.82 -9.36 5.24
CA HIS A 72 7.23 -8.92 3.97
C HIS A 72 7.35 -7.40 3.79
N VAL A 73 6.99 -6.62 4.81
CA VAL A 73 7.13 -5.16 4.78
C VAL A 73 8.59 -4.74 4.58
N TYR A 74 9.52 -5.42 5.25
CA TYR A 74 10.95 -5.15 5.08
C TYR A 74 11.43 -5.47 3.65
N SER A 75 10.95 -6.56 3.06
CA SER A 75 11.22 -6.92 1.67
C SER A 75 10.73 -5.85 0.70
N ASP A 76 9.50 -5.36 0.87
CA ASP A 76 8.95 -4.27 0.05
C ASP A 76 9.76 -2.99 0.17
N PHE A 77 10.21 -2.67 1.39
CA PHE A 77 11.11 -1.54 1.62
C PHE A 77 12.44 -1.70 0.87
N GLN A 78 13.04 -2.90 0.89
CA GLN A 78 14.27 -3.19 0.15
C GLN A 78 14.06 -3.04 -1.36
N VAL A 79 12.94 -3.52 -1.90
CA VAL A 79 12.58 -3.35 -3.32
C VAL A 79 12.48 -1.86 -3.65
N ALA A 80 11.78 -1.07 -2.86
CA ALA A 80 11.68 0.37 -3.06
C ALA A 80 13.05 1.07 -3.06
N MET A 81 13.92 0.71 -2.13
CA MET A 81 15.29 1.22 -2.06
C MET A 81 16.11 0.87 -3.31
N HIS A 82 16.01 -0.40 -3.78
CA HIS A 82 16.70 -0.84 -5.00
C HIS A 82 16.19 -0.13 -6.25
N MET A 83 14.90 0.24 -6.28
CA MET A 83 14.31 1.04 -7.36
C MET A 83 14.74 2.52 -7.31
N GLY A 84 15.45 2.93 -6.26
CA GLY A 84 15.91 4.32 -6.09
C GLY A 84 14.88 5.24 -5.42
N VAL A 85 13.85 4.70 -4.77
CA VAL A 85 12.88 5.51 -4.01
C VAL A 85 13.59 6.08 -2.77
N ALA A 86 13.79 7.40 -2.77
CA ALA A 86 14.49 8.12 -1.70
C ALA A 86 13.59 9.08 -0.93
N ALA A 87 12.40 9.34 -1.43
CA ALA A 87 11.44 10.30 -0.84
C ALA A 87 9.99 9.89 -1.13
N VAL A 88 9.05 10.53 -0.48
CA VAL A 88 7.61 10.38 -0.72
C VAL A 88 6.96 11.74 -1.01
N PRO A 89 6.01 11.79 -1.93
CA PRO A 89 5.56 10.71 -2.78
C PRO A 89 6.57 10.39 -3.90
N THR A 90 6.70 9.12 -4.24
CA THR A 90 7.42 8.66 -5.43
C THR A 90 6.50 7.75 -6.24
N TYR A 91 6.50 7.92 -7.54
CA TYR A 91 5.69 7.17 -8.49
C TYR A 91 6.61 6.36 -9.40
N VAL A 92 6.31 5.08 -9.55
CA VAL A 92 7.07 4.17 -10.41
C VAL A 92 6.15 3.65 -11.50
N PHE A 93 6.51 3.87 -12.77
CA PHE A 93 5.77 3.41 -13.93
C PHE A 93 6.57 2.32 -14.65
N ASP A 94 5.92 1.15 -14.87
CA ASP A 94 6.48 0.00 -15.58
C ASP A 94 7.85 -0.45 -15.03
N ALA A 95 8.09 -0.29 -13.73
CA ALA A 95 9.35 -0.58 -13.04
C ALA A 95 10.61 0.13 -13.64
N GLN A 96 10.44 1.11 -14.53
CA GLN A 96 11.51 1.78 -15.25
C GLN A 96 11.55 3.28 -15.03
N PHE A 97 10.39 3.92 -14.91
CA PHE A 97 10.28 5.36 -14.78
C PHE A 97 9.98 5.75 -13.36
N LEU A 98 10.89 6.43 -12.72
CA LEU A 98 10.74 6.92 -11.35
C LEU A 98 10.50 8.44 -11.38
N VAL A 99 9.50 8.89 -10.67
CA VAL A 99 9.10 10.29 -10.59
C VAL A 99 8.93 10.69 -9.14
N ASP A 100 9.83 11.52 -8.65
CA ASP A 100 9.80 11.99 -7.27
C ASP A 100 8.94 13.26 -7.13
N GLY A 101 8.23 13.30 -6.02
CA GLY A 101 7.50 14.48 -5.59
C GLY A 101 6.19 14.71 -6.36
N HIS A 102 5.56 15.80 -5.98
CA HIS A 102 4.27 16.21 -6.57
C HIS A 102 4.48 16.82 -7.95
N GLN A 103 3.71 16.35 -8.94
CA GLN A 103 3.77 16.82 -10.31
C GLN A 103 2.41 17.39 -10.75
N THR A 104 2.43 18.23 -11.79
CA THR A 104 1.18 18.71 -12.41
C THR A 104 0.49 17.62 -13.20
N THR A 105 -0.82 17.74 -13.41
CA THR A 105 -1.59 16.80 -14.25
C THR A 105 -0.99 16.66 -15.64
N THR A 106 -0.55 17.76 -16.24
CA THR A 106 0.08 17.74 -17.57
C THR A 106 1.39 16.95 -17.55
N ALA A 107 2.23 17.14 -16.51
CA ALA A 107 3.47 16.38 -16.37
C ALA A 107 3.20 14.89 -16.24
N PHE A 108 2.25 14.48 -15.36
CA PHE A 108 1.86 13.06 -15.23
C PHE A 108 1.31 12.49 -16.53
N THR A 109 0.49 13.22 -17.27
CA THR A 109 -0.05 12.75 -18.56
C THR A 109 1.09 12.47 -19.55
N ASN A 110 2.08 13.36 -19.64
CA ASN A 110 3.22 13.18 -20.53
C ASN A 110 4.11 12.00 -20.11
N ILE A 111 4.35 11.84 -18.79
CA ILE A 111 5.15 10.74 -18.25
C ILE A 111 4.45 9.39 -18.53
N LEU A 112 3.14 9.31 -18.29
CA LEU A 112 2.35 8.11 -18.57
C LEU A 112 2.36 7.76 -20.06
N ALA A 113 2.22 8.75 -20.95
CA ALA A 113 2.28 8.52 -22.39
C ALA A 113 3.66 7.98 -22.81
N THR A 114 4.74 8.55 -22.28
CA THR A 114 6.11 8.11 -22.55
C THR A 114 6.36 6.69 -22.04
N ALA A 115 5.97 6.40 -20.80
CA ALA A 115 6.11 5.08 -20.21
C ALA A 115 5.32 4.03 -21.00
N TRP A 116 4.11 4.37 -21.42
CA TRP A 116 3.26 3.49 -22.23
C TRP A 116 3.87 3.17 -23.59
N GLU A 117 4.39 4.19 -24.29
CA GLU A 117 5.04 4.00 -25.59
C GLU A 117 6.30 3.12 -25.48
N GLN A 118 7.09 3.32 -24.43
CA GLN A 118 8.31 2.53 -24.19
C GLN A 118 7.95 1.06 -23.86
N SER A 119 7.03 0.85 -22.93
CA SER A 119 6.55 -0.49 -22.56
C SER A 119 6.03 -1.30 -23.77
N ARG A 120 5.40 -0.63 -24.74
CA ARG A 120 4.95 -1.27 -25.97
C ARG A 120 6.10 -1.69 -26.91
N LYS A 121 7.16 -0.90 -26.94
CA LYS A 121 8.35 -1.24 -27.75
C LYS A 121 9.12 -2.43 -27.17
N ASP A 122 9.20 -2.47 -25.83
CA ASP A 122 9.93 -3.53 -25.13
C ASP A 122 9.20 -4.90 -25.20
N ARG A 123 7.89 -4.88 -25.45
CA ARG A 123 7.05 -6.09 -25.63
C ARG A 123 6.88 -6.53 -27.09
N ALA A 124 7.32 -5.73 -28.03
CA ALA A 124 7.22 -6.04 -29.46
C ALA A 124 8.46 -6.78 -29.97
#